data_09837b7ba38c2b42cc8a4c55baa08051
#
_entry.id   09837b7ba38c2b42cc8a4c55baa08051
#
_cell.length_a   1.000
_cell.length_b   1.000
_cell.length_c   1.000
_cell.angle_alpha   90.00
_cell.angle_beta   90.00
_cell.angle_gamma   90.00
#
_symmetry.space_group_name_H-M   'P 1'
#
loop_
_entity.id
_entity.type
_entity.pdbx_description
1 polymer ?
#
loop_
_entity_poly.entity_id
_entity_poly.type
_entity_poly.pdbx_seq_one_letter_code
_entity_poly.pdbx_strand_id
1 'polypeptide(L)'
;MNKSFKMKNLLLIACAAFVLTACSSKEEQEYNKPAIYWYNKMLKEIASNDLDKADDTYTSLESEHRNTPYVPTAMLVLINAHIDEEEYALANFYLDEYIKRFGLSKDIDYARYLKIKANFLGFKYQFRDQQLIEDTLAQIED
;
A
#
# COMPACT_ATOMS: atom_id res chain seq x y z
N MET A 1 12.44 25.59 53.96
CA MET A 1 12.03 26.05 52.63
C MET A 1 12.90 25.37 51.53
N ASN A 2 12.83 24.04 51.38
CA ASN A 2 13.65 23.33 50.33
C ASN A 2 13.13 21.95 49.89
N LYS A 3 12.02 21.45 50.47
CA LYS A 3 11.47 20.12 50.04
C LYS A 3 10.63 20.23 48.75
N SER A 4 9.89 21.32 48.58
CA SER A 4 9.03 21.54 47.41
C SER A 4 9.85 21.73 46.12
N PHE A 5 10.99 22.40 46.19
CA PHE A 5 11.86 22.65 45.04
C PHE A 5 12.52 21.36 44.53
N LYS A 6 12.97 20.48 45.43
CA LYS A 6 13.55 19.18 45.07
C LYS A 6 12.53 18.23 44.47
N MET A 7 11.28 18.28 44.93
CA MET A 7 10.22 17.42 44.44
C MET A 7 9.76 17.84 43.02
N LYS A 8 9.72 19.15 42.70
CA LYS A 8 9.43 19.64 41.34
C LYS A 8 10.52 19.27 40.35
N ASN A 9 11.79 19.35 40.75
CA ASN A 9 12.89 18.95 39.88
C ASN A 9 12.94 17.44 39.66
N LEU A 10 12.58 16.64 40.66
CA LEU A 10 12.48 15.18 40.53
C LEU A 10 11.36 14.77 39.58
N LEU A 11 10.22 15.49 39.64
CA LEU A 11 9.09 15.27 38.73
C LEU A 11 9.44 15.63 37.27
N LEU A 12 10.18 16.74 37.07
CA LEU A 12 10.65 17.16 35.74
C LEU A 12 11.64 16.16 35.13
N ILE A 13 12.54 15.60 35.92
CA ILE A 13 13.49 14.58 35.47
C ILE A 13 12.77 13.26 35.13
N ALA A 14 11.76 12.87 35.90
CA ALA A 14 10.95 11.69 35.63
C ALA A 14 10.14 11.86 34.34
N CYS A 15 9.53 13.03 34.08
CA CYS A 15 8.84 13.31 32.82
C CYS A 15 9.79 13.33 31.62
N ALA A 16 10.99 13.89 31.75
CA ALA A 16 11.99 13.91 30.69
C ALA A 16 12.51 12.50 30.35
N ALA A 17 12.63 11.60 31.33
CA ALA A 17 13.03 10.20 31.11
C ALA A 17 11.94 9.40 30.35
N PHE A 18 10.65 9.72 30.55
CA PHE A 18 9.53 9.06 29.86
C PHE A 18 9.43 9.44 28.38
N VAL A 19 9.86 10.63 27.99
CA VAL A 19 9.81 11.07 26.58
C VAL A 19 10.91 10.42 25.74
N LEU A 20 12.01 9.99 26.34
CA LEU A 20 13.13 9.37 25.63
C LEU A 20 12.91 7.88 25.30
N THR A 21 11.92 7.23 25.90
CA THR A 21 11.60 5.81 25.62
C THR A 21 10.53 5.62 24.52
N ALA A 22 9.94 6.69 24.02
CA ALA A 22 8.82 6.62 23.05
C ALA A 22 9.24 6.51 21.58
N CYS A 23 10.52 6.50 21.25
CA CYS A 23 11.00 6.39 19.86
C CYS A 23 12.13 5.36 19.75
N SER A 24 11.82 4.08 19.78
CA SER A 24 12.74 3.06 19.27
C SER A 24 12.04 1.73 18.97
N SER A 25 11.07 1.75 18.07
CA SER A 25 10.88 0.60 17.19
C SER A 25 11.75 0.87 15.95
N LYS A 26 13.04 0.53 16.01
CA LYS A 26 13.81 0.30 14.80
C LYS A 26 13.19 -0.92 14.15
N GLU A 27 12.31 -0.72 13.15
CA GLU A 27 12.11 -1.74 12.15
C GLU A 27 13.50 -1.98 11.55
N GLU A 28 14.06 -3.17 11.78
CA GLU A 28 15.26 -3.59 11.09
C GLU A 28 14.92 -3.55 9.60
N GLN A 29 15.52 -2.60 8.88
CA GLN A 29 15.38 -2.54 7.44
C GLN A 29 15.89 -3.85 6.87
N GLU A 30 14.99 -4.65 6.36
CA GLU A 30 15.31 -5.92 5.72
C GLU A 30 15.85 -5.63 4.33
N TYR A 31 17.06 -6.13 4.03
CA TYR A 31 17.70 -5.99 2.71
C TYR A 31 18.09 -7.35 2.15
N ASN A 32 18.20 -7.42 0.81
CA ASN A 32 18.69 -8.60 0.10
C ASN A 32 17.93 -9.90 0.41
N LYS A 33 16.64 -9.81 0.66
CA LYS A 33 15.81 -11.01 0.81
C LYS A 33 15.39 -11.53 -0.57
N PRO A 34 15.16 -12.86 -0.75
CA PRO A 34 14.64 -13.38 -2.01
C PRO A 34 13.26 -12.79 -2.37
N ALA A 35 12.93 -12.71 -3.67
CA ALA A 35 11.63 -12.19 -4.13
C ALA A 35 10.43 -12.89 -3.47
N ILE A 36 10.52 -14.21 -3.26
CA ILE A 36 9.48 -15.00 -2.58
C ILE A 36 9.28 -14.57 -1.13
N TYR A 37 10.33 -14.09 -0.45
CA TYR A 37 10.23 -13.57 0.90
C TYR A 37 9.34 -12.33 0.96
N TRP A 38 9.62 -11.34 0.10
CA TRP A 38 8.83 -10.11 -0.01
C TRP A 38 7.39 -10.38 -0.40
N TYR A 39 7.19 -11.28 -1.39
CA TYR A 39 5.87 -11.68 -1.81
C TYR A 39 5.06 -12.29 -0.66
N ASN A 40 5.62 -13.23 0.09
CA ASN A 40 4.93 -13.86 1.22
C ASN A 40 4.70 -12.90 2.39
N LYS A 41 5.60 -11.93 2.61
CA LYS A 41 5.44 -10.87 3.61
C LYS A 41 4.25 -10.00 3.25
N MET A 42 4.20 -9.49 2.04
CA MET A 42 3.06 -8.72 1.52
C MET A 42 1.72 -9.46 1.68
N LEU A 43 1.66 -10.76 1.35
CA LEU A 43 0.44 -11.55 1.54
C LEU A 43 -0.02 -11.62 3.00
N LYS A 44 0.90 -11.68 3.96
CA LYS A 44 0.58 -11.67 5.40
C LYS A 44 0.06 -10.31 5.85
N GLU A 45 0.64 -9.24 5.33
CA GLU A 45 0.22 -7.87 5.63
C GLU A 45 -1.18 -7.61 5.08
N ILE A 46 -1.48 -8.02 3.84
CA ILE A 46 -2.84 -7.99 3.27
C ILE A 46 -3.81 -8.82 4.13
N ALA A 47 -3.42 -10.03 4.52
CA ALA A 47 -4.28 -10.89 5.34
C ALA A 47 -4.56 -10.31 6.75
N SER A 48 -3.71 -9.42 7.24
CA SER A 48 -3.92 -8.68 8.50
C SER A 48 -4.59 -7.32 8.31
N ASN A 49 -5.00 -7.00 7.08
CA ASN A 49 -5.60 -5.73 6.68
C ASN A 49 -4.68 -4.52 6.93
N ASP A 50 -3.37 -4.70 6.79
CA ASP A 50 -2.35 -3.66 6.93
C ASP A 50 -1.83 -3.29 5.53
N LEU A 51 -2.68 -2.59 4.73
CA LEU A 51 -2.37 -2.30 3.33
C LEU A 51 -1.22 -1.31 3.19
N ASP A 52 -1.05 -0.37 4.12
CA ASP A 52 0.10 0.55 4.11
C ASP A 52 1.43 -0.21 4.13
N LYS A 53 1.55 -1.24 4.99
CA LYS A 53 2.75 -2.10 5.00
C LYS A 53 2.85 -2.99 3.78
N ALA A 54 1.73 -3.45 3.23
CA ALA A 54 1.73 -4.25 2.01
C ALA A 54 2.27 -3.43 0.82
N ASP A 55 1.92 -2.14 0.72
CA ASP A 55 2.46 -1.19 -0.27
C ASP A 55 3.97 -1.00 -0.11
N ASP A 56 4.44 -0.80 1.12
CA ASP A 56 5.87 -0.66 1.41
C ASP A 56 6.65 -1.95 1.06
N THR A 57 6.06 -3.09 1.38
CA THR A 57 6.64 -4.40 1.06
C THR A 57 6.64 -4.68 -0.44
N TYR A 58 5.57 -4.28 -1.16
CA TYR A 58 5.54 -4.34 -2.63
C TYR A 58 6.63 -3.45 -3.24
N THR A 59 6.81 -2.24 -2.73
CA THR A 59 7.86 -1.32 -3.17
C THR A 59 9.26 -1.92 -2.98
N SER A 60 9.48 -2.62 -1.87
CA SER A 60 10.73 -3.35 -1.62
C SER A 60 10.93 -4.50 -2.62
N LEU A 61 9.88 -5.31 -2.86
CA LEU A 61 9.91 -6.37 -3.88
C LEU A 61 10.23 -5.80 -5.26
N GLU A 62 9.58 -4.71 -5.64
CA GLU A 62 9.78 -4.09 -6.95
C GLU A 62 11.19 -3.52 -7.11
N SER A 63 11.71 -2.85 -6.09
CA SER A 63 13.04 -2.23 -6.15
C SER A 63 14.16 -3.25 -6.23
N GLU A 64 14.08 -4.33 -5.45
CA GLU A 64 15.11 -5.36 -5.38
C GLU A 64 14.99 -6.43 -6.49
N HIS A 65 13.77 -6.70 -6.98
CA HIS A 65 13.47 -7.85 -7.84
C HIS A 65 12.61 -7.51 -9.05
N ARG A 66 12.81 -6.35 -9.65
CA ARG A 66 12.00 -5.78 -10.74
C ARG A 66 11.69 -6.73 -11.90
N ASN A 67 12.62 -7.60 -12.26
CA ASN A 67 12.52 -8.48 -13.43
C ASN A 67 12.03 -9.89 -13.08
N THR A 68 11.48 -10.10 -11.90
CA THR A 68 10.95 -11.39 -11.50
C THR A 68 9.45 -11.50 -11.79
N PRO A 69 8.91 -12.71 -12.01
CA PRO A 69 7.48 -12.92 -12.21
C PRO A 69 6.64 -12.60 -10.96
N TYR A 70 7.29 -12.43 -9.80
CA TYR A 70 6.62 -12.06 -8.56
C TYR A 70 6.06 -10.64 -8.61
N VAL A 71 6.73 -9.70 -9.29
CA VAL A 71 6.31 -8.29 -9.31
C VAL A 71 4.93 -8.10 -9.95
N PRO A 72 4.66 -8.55 -11.20
CA PRO A 72 3.33 -8.40 -11.77
C PRO A 72 2.26 -9.18 -10.98
N THR A 73 2.58 -10.35 -10.45
CA THR A 73 1.64 -11.13 -9.63
C THR A 73 1.30 -10.42 -8.32
N ALA A 74 2.32 -9.90 -7.62
CA ALA A 74 2.16 -9.15 -6.39
C ALA A 74 1.30 -7.88 -6.61
N MET A 75 1.55 -7.15 -7.69
CA MET A 75 0.79 -5.96 -8.04
C MET A 75 -0.71 -6.28 -8.23
N LEU A 76 -1.05 -7.36 -8.93
CA LEU A 76 -2.45 -7.78 -9.09
C LEU A 76 -3.12 -8.18 -7.77
N VAL A 77 -2.38 -8.84 -6.89
CA VAL A 77 -2.89 -9.18 -5.54
C VAL A 77 -3.16 -7.93 -4.72
N LEU A 78 -2.23 -6.98 -4.74
CA LEU A 78 -2.35 -5.70 -4.03
C LEU A 78 -3.52 -4.86 -4.57
N ILE A 79 -3.68 -4.80 -5.90
CA ILE A 79 -4.82 -4.14 -6.56
C ILE A 79 -6.15 -4.72 -6.05
N ASN A 80 -6.29 -6.05 -5.98
CA ASN A 80 -7.51 -6.65 -5.48
C ASN A 80 -7.77 -6.28 -4.02
N ALA A 81 -6.73 -6.28 -3.17
CA ALA A 81 -6.84 -5.89 -1.78
C ALA A 81 -7.35 -4.44 -1.62
N HIS A 82 -6.80 -3.49 -2.38
CA HIS A 82 -7.31 -2.10 -2.38
C HIS A 82 -8.75 -1.99 -2.90
N ILE A 83 -9.14 -2.79 -3.90
CA ILE A 83 -10.55 -2.81 -4.36
C ILE A 83 -11.47 -3.34 -3.26
N ASP A 84 -11.06 -4.36 -2.53
CA ASP A 84 -11.85 -4.99 -1.46
C ASP A 84 -12.00 -4.05 -0.24
N GLU A 85 -11.01 -3.18 0.00
CA GLU A 85 -11.07 -2.13 1.04
C GLU A 85 -11.65 -0.79 0.52
N GLU A 86 -12.25 -0.79 -0.67
CA GLU A 86 -12.88 0.39 -1.29
C GLU A 86 -11.89 1.55 -1.60
N GLU A 87 -10.60 1.28 -1.65
CA GLU A 87 -9.55 2.24 -1.98
C GLU A 87 -9.35 2.37 -3.50
N TYR A 88 -10.43 2.68 -4.21
CA TYR A 88 -10.49 2.63 -5.68
C TYR A 88 -9.51 3.56 -6.38
N ALA A 89 -9.17 4.70 -5.77
CA ALA A 89 -8.20 5.63 -6.33
C ALA A 89 -6.79 5.00 -6.39
N LEU A 90 -6.39 4.32 -5.31
CA LEU A 90 -5.09 3.65 -5.23
C LEU A 90 -5.07 2.39 -6.11
N ALA A 91 -6.14 1.60 -6.11
CA ALA A 91 -6.31 0.48 -7.03
C ALA A 91 -6.15 0.94 -8.49
N ASN A 92 -6.79 2.05 -8.88
CA ASN A 92 -6.69 2.60 -10.22
C ASN A 92 -5.28 3.06 -10.57
N PHE A 93 -4.55 3.67 -9.64
CA PHE A 93 -3.14 4.03 -9.83
C PHE A 93 -2.28 2.80 -10.16
N TYR A 94 -2.40 1.72 -9.38
CA TYR A 94 -1.68 0.47 -9.64
C TYR A 94 -2.12 -0.21 -10.94
N LEU A 95 -3.40 -0.13 -11.30
CA LEU A 95 -3.92 -0.68 -12.56
C LEU A 95 -3.35 0.05 -13.77
N ASP A 96 -3.23 1.37 -13.73
CA ASP A 96 -2.60 2.15 -14.80
C ASP A 96 -1.12 1.77 -14.97
N GLU A 97 -0.39 1.63 -13.86
CA GLU A 97 0.99 1.17 -13.89
C GLU A 97 1.12 -0.27 -14.41
N TYR A 98 0.19 -1.17 -14.02
CA TYR A 98 0.19 -2.55 -14.51
C TYR A 98 -0.03 -2.62 -16.02
N ILE A 99 -1.07 -1.95 -16.52
CA ILE A 99 -1.41 -1.94 -17.94
C ILE A 99 -0.27 -1.35 -18.78
N LYS A 100 0.34 -0.27 -18.30
CA LYS A 100 1.47 0.39 -18.97
C LYS A 100 2.72 -0.51 -19.03
N ARG A 101 3.04 -1.21 -17.94
CA ARG A 101 4.30 -1.95 -17.80
C ARG A 101 4.20 -3.39 -18.25
N PHE A 102 3.04 -4.00 -18.08
CA PHE A 102 2.80 -5.42 -18.32
C PHE A 102 1.73 -5.67 -19.39
N GLY A 103 1.61 -4.76 -20.35
CA GLY A 103 0.60 -4.81 -21.43
C GLY A 103 0.63 -6.06 -22.31
N LEU A 104 1.71 -6.84 -22.28
CA LEU A 104 1.84 -8.14 -22.96
C LEU A 104 1.73 -9.34 -21.99
N SER A 105 1.38 -9.08 -20.73
CA SER A 105 1.15 -10.16 -19.76
C SER A 105 -0.08 -11.00 -20.14
N LYS A 106 -0.04 -12.29 -19.78
CA LYS A 106 -1.22 -13.18 -19.90
C LYS A 106 -2.42 -12.68 -19.07
N ASP A 107 -2.17 -11.87 -18.03
CA ASP A 107 -3.17 -11.39 -17.09
C ASP A 107 -3.66 -9.96 -17.45
N ILE A 108 -3.33 -9.45 -18.65
CA ILE A 108 -3.68 -8.07 -19.05
C ILE A 108 -5.19 -7.85 -19.12
N ASP A 109 -5.95 -8.81 -19.63
CA ASP A 109 -7.41 -8.70 -19.73
C ASP A 109 -8.05 -8.70 -18.33
N TYR A 110 -7.48 -9.43 -17.39
CA TYR A 110 -7.91 -9.39 -16.00
C TYR A 110 -7.64 -8.00 -15.38
N ALA A 111 -6.47 -7.41 -15.63
CA ALA A 111 -6.17 -6.05 -15.16
C ALA A 111 -7.12 -5.01 -15.75
N ARG A 112 -7.44 -5.10 -17.04
CA ARG A 112 -8.44 -4.24 -17.70
C ARG A 112 -9.83 -4.40 -17.07
N TYR A 113 -10.25 -5.63 -16.83
CA TYR A 113 -11.51 -5.91 -16.12
C TYR A 113 -11.54 -5.26 -14.74
N LEU A 114 -10.45 -5.40 -13.95
CA LEU A 114 -10.34 -4.77 -12.63
C LEU A 114 -10.39 -3.23 -12.73
N LYS A 115 -9.80 -2.64 -13.77
CA LYS A 115 -9.86 -1.20 -14.02
C LYS A 115 -11.29 -0.71 -14.20
N ILE A 116 -12.07 -1.40 -15.03
CA ILE A 116 -13.49 -1.10 -15.25
C ILE A 116 -14.27 -1.27 -13.94
N LYS A 117 -14.03 -2.37 -13.20
CA LYS A 117 -14.66 -2.64 -11.90
C LYS A 117 -14.36 -1.53 -10.88
N ALA A 118 -13.09 -1.14 -10.72
CA ALA A 118 -12.68 -0.11 -9.76
C ALA A 118 -13.26 1.26 -10.12
N ASN A 119 -13.28 1.63 -11.41
CA ASN A 119 -13.91 2.86 -11.88
C ASN A 119 -15.41 2.86 -11.58
N PHE A 120 -16.11 1.77 -11.91
CA PHE A 120 -17.55 1.66 -11.67
C PHE A 120 -17.90 1.74 -10.18
N LEU A 121 -17.14 1.05 -9.32
CA LEU A 121 -17.35 1.07 -7.87
C LEU A 121 -17.00 2.44 -7.28
N GLY A 122 -15.89 3.03 -7.69
CA GLY A 122 -15.45 4.36 -7.26
C GLY A 122 -16.44 5.46 -7.67
N PHE A 123 -17.08 5.34 -8.84
CA PHE A 123 -18.10 6.28 -9.29
C PHE A 123 -19.31 6.34 -8.34
N LYS A 124 -19.70 5.23 -7.75
CA LYS A 124 -20.81 5.18 -6.78
C LYS A 124 -20.59 6.11 -5.57
N TYR A 125 -19.35 6.39 -5.23
CA TYR A 125 -18.97 7.29 -4.13
C TYR A 125 -18.68 8.72 -4.58
N GLN A 126 -18.41 8.96 -5.88
CA GLN A 126 -18.07 10.29 -6.42
C GLN A 126 -19.11 10.76 -7.43
N PHE A 127 -20.29 11.11 -6.97
CA PHE A 127 -21.42 11.59 -7.81
C PHE A 127 -21.14 12.83 -8.68
N ARG A 128 -19.90 13.25 -8.92
CA ARG A 128 -19.57 14.53 -9.55
C ARG A 128 -18.69 14.47 -10.79
N ASP A 129 -18.05 13.35 -11.12
CA ASP A 129 -17.10 13.35 -12.23
C ASP A 129 -17.61 12.53 -13.41
N GLN A 130 -18.17 13.24 -14.40
CA GLN A 130 -18.61 12.63 -15.66
C GLN A 130 -17.44 12.05 -16.46
N GLN A 131 -16.22 12.57 -16.27
CA GLN A 131 -15.03 12.11 -16.96
C GLN A 131 -14.72 10.64 -16.66
N LEU A 132 -14.93 10.18 -15.42
CA LEU A 132 -14.72 8.78 -15.04
C LEU A 132 -15.66 7.83 -15.81
N ILE A 133 -16.88 8.28 -16.15
CA ILE A 133 -17.82 7.50 -16.97
C ILE A 133 -17.30 7.41 -18.41
N GLU A 134 -16.88 8.53 -18.98
CA GLU A 134 -16.38 8.60 -20.35
C GLU A 134 -15.12 7.73 -20.51
N ASP A 135 -14.18 7.82 -19.59
CA ASP A 135 -12.96 7.00 -19.56
C ASP A 135 -13.27 5.50 -19.42
N THR A 136 -14.30 5.16 -18.61
CA THR A 136 -14.73 3.76 -18.43
C THR A 136 -15.40 3.22 -19.70
N LEU A 137 -16.23 4.01 -20.37
CA LEU A 137 -16.86 3.63 -21.62
C LEU A 137 -15.82 3.41 -22.73
N ALA A 138 -14.83 4.30 -22.86
CA ALA A 138 -13.75 4.15 -23.82
C ALA A 138 -12.96 2.84 -23.62
N GLN A 139 -12.78 2.38 -22.37
CA GLN A 139 -12.08 1.11 -22.07
C GLN A 139 -12.89 -0.15 -22.42
N ILE A 140 -14.21 -0.02 -22.62
CA ILE A 140 -15.08 -1.14 -23.03
C ILE A 140 -15.08 -1.31 -24.56
N GLU A 141 -14.82 -0.22 -25.30
CA GLU A 141 -14.82 -0.20 -26.76
C GLU A 141 -13.48 -0.70 -27.37
N ASP A 142 -12.39 -0.74 -26.61
CA ASP A 142 -11.08 -1.26 -27.00
C ASP A 142 -10.97 -2.79 -26.77
#